data_56f1481f3f858166c265274633cc4750
#
_entry.id   56f1481f3f858166c265274633cc4750
#
_cell.length_a   1.000
_cell.length_b   1.000
_cell.length_c   1.000
_cell.angle_alpha   90.00
_cell.angle_beta   90.00
_cell.angle_gamma   90.00
#
_symmetry.space_group_name_H-M   'P 1'
#
loop_
_entity.id
_entity.type
_entity.pdbx_description
1 polymer ?
#
loop_
_entity_poly.entity_id
_entity_poly.type
_entity_poly.pdbx_seq_one_letter_code
_entity_poly.pdbx_strand_id
1 'polypeptide(L)'
;MELKNFDFTKKINLHPEQLVKLKNNKRPFPITIEVDLTNHCNHRCSFCCWGEDIAIDKSSLTTSTIKKCIKDMKKLGAKAITFTGGGEPMIHKHFYKILSFTKKNNLDCGLITNGSPITEKNCPSLIENCEWIRFSISGGNKESYLAVQGKDHFDLVLKNIKLLCKEKLKKKSSTKIGLRML
;
A
#
# COMPACT_ATOMS: atom_id res chain seq x y z
N MET A 1 -7.30 23.31 12.09
CA MET A 1 -6.82 21.91 12.06
C MET A 1 -5.31 21.98 11.95
N GLU A 2 -4.60 21.90 13.09
CA GLU A 2 -3.14 21.96 13.11
C GLU A 2 -2.58 20.74 12.35
N LEU A 3 -1.81 21.00 11.32
CA LEU A 3 -0.92 20.03 10.72
C LEU A 3 0.15 19.68 11.76
N LYS A 4 -0.09 18.67 12.58
CA LYS A 4 0.96 18.12 13.43
C LYS A 4 2.10 17.68 12.51
N ASN A 5 3.24 18.34 12.62
CA ASN A 5 4.46 17.99 11.90
C ASN A 5 4.71 16.49 12.02
N PHE A 6 4.64 15.77 10.90
CA PHE A 6 4.91 14.35 10.84
C PHE A 6 6.43 14.17 10.89
N ASP A 7 6.97 14.20 12.10
CA ASP A 7 8.38 13.93 12.33
C ASP A 7 8.64 12.43 12.24
N PHE A 8 9.14 12.02 11.08
CA PHE A 8 9.47 10.62 10.81
C PHE A 8 10.55 10.06 11.73
N THR A 9 11.40 10.91 12.32
CA THR A 9 12.47 10.49 13.23
C THR A 9 11.92 9.98 14.56
N LYS A 10 10.71 10.40 14.95
CA LYS A 10 10.06 9.98 16.20
C LYS A 10 9.35 8.63 16.12
N LYS A 11 9.19 8.04 14.93
CA LYS A 11 8.47 6.75 14.78
C LYS A 11 9.10 5.63 15.59
N ILE A 12 10.42 5.57 15.66
CA ILE A 12 11.12 4.53 16.41
C ILE A 12 10.87 4.64 17.92
N ASN A 13 10.56 5.83 18.43
CA ASN A 13 10.23 6.04 19.83
C ASN A 13 8.91 5.39 20.25
N LEU A 14 8.05 5.04 19.28
CA LEU A 14 6.83 4.26 19.51
C LEU A 14 7.13 2.76 19.74
N HIS A 15 8.39 2.35 19.58
CA HIS A 15 8.84 0.98 19.72
C HIS A 15 10.10 0.90 20.58
N PRO A 16 10.03 1.30 21.87
CA PRO A 16 11.19 1.39 22.75
C PRO A 16 11.90 0.04 22.92
N GLU A 17 11.17 -1.07 22.82
CA GLU A 17 11.73 -2.42 22.87
C GLU A 17 12.73 -2.69 21.72
N GLN A 18 12.53 -2.06 20.55
CA GLN A 18 13.47 -2.20 19.43
C GLN A 18 14.74 -1.37 19.68
N LEU A 19 14.58 -0.18 20.25
CA LEU A 19 15.73 0.65 20.66
C LEU A 19 16.60 -0.05 21.69
N VAL A 20 16.00 -0.69 22.69
CA VAL A 20 16.73 -1.49 23.69
C VAL A 20 17.49 -2.63 23.03
N LYS A 21 16.88 -3.35 22.08
CA LYS A 21 17.57 -4.41 21.33
C LYS A 21 18.77 -3.87 20.56
N LEU A 22 18.61 -2.76 19.84
CA LEU A 22 19.70 -2.10 19.09
C LEU A 22 20.83 -1.66 20.02
N LYS A 23 20.51 -1.03 21.16
CA LYS A 23 21.48 -0.59 22.15
C LYS A 23 22.30 -1.76 22.73
N ASN A 24 21.69 -2.94 22.84
CA ASN A 24 22.33 -4.17 23.30
C ASN A 24 22.97 -5.00 22.16
N ASN A 25 23.28 -4.37 21.02
CA ASN A 25 23.84 -5.02 19.83
C ASN A 25 23.04 -6.23 19.29
N LYS A 26 21.76 -6.31 19.62
CA LYS A 26 20.84 -7.30 19.04
C LYS A 26 20.27 -6.74 17.74
N ARG A 27 20.02 -7.61 16.76
CA ARG A 27 19.39 -7.23 15.49
C ARG A 27 17.87 -7.42 15.60
N PRO A 28 17.09 -6.35 15.85
CA PRO A 28 15.64 -6.48 15.87
C PRO A 28 15.10 -6.75 14.47
N PHE A 29 14.02 -7.51 14.38
CA PHE A 29 13.31 -7.70 13.12
C PHE A 29 12.56 -6.42 12.73
N PRO A 30 12.41 -6.09 11.44
CA PRO A 30 11.68 -4.90 10.99
C PRO A 30 10.24 -4.87 11.53
N ILE A 31 9.79 -3.68 11.92
CA ILE A 31 8.41 -3.48 12.41
C ILE A 31 7.41 -3.50 11.26
N THR A 32 7.76 -2.82 10.17
CA THR A 32 6.98 -2.77 8.93
C THR A 32 7.80 -3.33 7.79
N ILE A 33 7.16 -4.13 6.95
CA ILE A 33 7.77 -4.74 5.77
C ILE A 33 6.97 -4.30 4.55
N GLU A 34 7.66 -3.86 3.52
CA GLU A 34 7.07 -3.62 2.21
C GLU A 34 7.08 -4.92 1.41
N VAL A 35 5.97 -5.20 0.74
CA VAL A 35 5.78 -6.44 -0.02
C VAL A 35 5.28 -6.12 -1.41
N ASP A 36 6.07 -6.51 -2.39
CA ASP A 36 5.76 -6.44 -3.81
C ASP A 36 5.09 -7.74 -4.24
N LEU A 37 3.81 -7.69 -4.53
CA LEU A 37 3.02 -8.88 -4.88
C LEU A 37 3.20 -9.28 -6.34
N THR A 38 3.46 -8.31 -7.20
CA THR A 38 3.51 -8.49 -8.65
C THR A 38 4.28 -7.37 -9.32
N ASN A 39 4.94 -7.70 -10.42
CA ASN A 39 5.54 -6.70 -11.32
C ASN A 39 4.54 -6.20 -12.38
N HIS A 40 3.31 -6.73 -12.41
CA HIS A 40 2.27 -6.19 -13.27
C HIS A 40 1.83 -4.81 -12.82
N CYS A 41 1.80 -3.85 -13.75
CA CYS A 41 1.22 -2.53 -13.55
C CYS A 41 0.39 -2.14 -14.76
N ASN A 42 -0.73 -1.48 -14.53
CA ASN A 42 -1.60 -0.95 -15.58
C ASN A 42 -1.31 0.53 -15.90
N HIS A 43 -0.29 1.12 -15.27
CA HIS A 43 0.26 2.44 -15.60
C HIS A 43 1.67 2.31 -16.19
N ARG A 44 2.19 3.43 -16.74
CA ARG A 44 3.54 3.57 -17.29
C ARG A 44 4.09 4.93 -16.92
N CYS A 45 4.23 5.12 -15.59
CA CYS A 45 4.67 6.41 -15.05
C CYS A 45 6.09 6.76 -15.51
N SER A 46 6.29 7.98 -15.99
CA SER A 46 7.58 8.45 -16.52
C SER A 46 8.71 8.47 -15.50
N PHE A 47 8.37 8.57 -14.21
CA PHE A 47 9.32 8.57 -13.09
C PHE A 47 9.51 7.18 -12.45
N CYS A 48 8.87 6.14 -12.98
CA CYS A 48 8.91 4.81 -12.37
C CYS A 48 10.30 4.20 -12.55
N CYS A 49 11.00 3.96 -11.44
CA CYS A 49 12.31 3.31 -11.47
C CYS A 49 12.26 1.86 -11.99
N TRP A 50 11.08 1.24 -12.00
CA TRP A 50 10.82 -0.10 -12.53
C TRP A 50 10.23 -0.09 -13.94
N GLY A 51 10.15 1.07 -14.60
CA GLY A 51 9.36 1.27 -15.82
C GLY A 51 9.69 0.31 -16.96
N GLU A 52 10.99 0.12 -17.23
CA GLU A 52 11.48 -0.80 -18.27
C GLU A 52 11.36 -2.26 -17.83
N ASP A 53 11.74 -2.58 -16.59
CA ASP A 53 11.69 -3.93 -16.03
C ASP A 53 10.26 -4.46 -15.96
N ILE A 54 9.29 -3.63 -15.58
CA ILE A 54 7.85 -3.98 -15.55
C ILE A 54 7.33 -4.32 -16.96
N ALA A 55 7.90 -3.73 -18.00
CA ALA A 55 7.51 -4.04 -19.38
C ALA A 55 7.94 -5.46 -19.78
N ILE A 56 9.05 -5.94 -19.24
CA ILE A 56 9.69 -7.22 -19.56
C ILE A 56 9.23 -8.33 -18.62
N ASP A 57 9.41 -8.13 -17.30
CA ASP A 57 9.06 -9.12 -16.27
C ASP A 57 7.68 -8.82 -15.66
N LYS A 58 6.73 -9.67 -15.97
CA LYS A 58 5.36 -9.67 -15.43
C LYS A 58 5.15 -10.73 -14.36
N SER A 59 6.18 -11.08 -13.61
CA SER A 59 6.08 -12.09 -12.57
C SER A 59 5.16 -11.66 -11.43
N SER A 60 4.63 -12.64 -10.74
CA SER A 60 3.80 -12.44 -9.54
C SER A 60 4.12 -13.53 -8.53
N LEU A 61 4.17 -13.16 -7.26
CA LEU A 61 4.34 -14.12 -6.19
C LEU A 61 3.13 -15.05 -6.10
N THR A 62 3.36 -16.33 -5.80
CA THR A 62 2.25 -17.25 -5.57
C THR A 62 1.56 -16.94 -4.23
N THR A 63 0.25 -17.17 -4.16
CA THR A 63 -0.51 -16.96 -2.91
C THR A 63 0.02 -17.83 -1.76
N SER A 64 0.52 -19.02 -2.03
CA SER A 64 1.14 -19.92 -1.04
C SER A 64 2.41 -19.31 -0.46
N THR A 65 3.31 -18.84 -1.33
CA THR A 65 4.55 -18.16 -0.92
C THR A 65 4.26 -16.96 -0.04
N ILE A 66 3.34 -16.06 -0.49
CA ILE A 66 2.99 -14.86 0.25
C ILE A 66 2.42 -15.20 1.63
N LYS A 67 1.50 -16.19 1.71
CA LYS A 67 0.91 -16.60 2.99
C LYS A 67 1.95 -17.19 3.94
N LYS A 68 2.92 -17.93 3.43
CA LYS A 68 4.06 -18.43 4.22
C LYS A 68 4.87 -17.24 4.76
N CYS A 69 5.28 -16.33 3.89
CA CYS A 69 6.02 -15.12 4.28
C CYS A 69 5.29 -14.30 5.35
N ILE A 70 3.97 -14.08 5.21
CA ILE A 70 3.14 -13.35 6.20
C ILE A 70 3.23 -14.01 7.57
N LYS A 71 3.09 -15.35 7.65
CA LYS A 71 3.22 -16.08 8.90
C LYS A 71 4.62 -15.97 9.51
N ASP A 72 5.67 -16.09 8.68
CA ASP A 72 7.05 -16.00 9.12
C ASP A 72 7.37 -14.58 9.61
N MET A 73 6.97 -13.53 8.88
CA MET A 73 7.11 -12.13 9.29
C MET A 73 6.43 -11.87 10.64
N LYS A 74 5.19 -12.37 10.83
CA LYS A 74 4.48 -12.26 12.11
C LYS A 74 5.23 -12.94 13.24
N LYS A 75 5.69 -14.17 13.02
CA LYS A 75 6.47 -14.96 14.00
C LYS A 75 7.77 -14.25 14.40
N LEU A 76 8.41 -13.58 13.46
CA LEU A 76 9.65 -12.83 13.67
C LEU A 76 9.43 -11.46 14.33
N GLY A 77 8.19 -11.02 14.50
CA GLY A 77 7.84 -9.82 15.27
C GLY A 77 7.41 -8.61 14.44
N ALA A 78 7.20 -8.76 13.13
CA ALA A 78 6.60 -7.69 12.34
C ALA A 78 5.23 -7.30 12.89
N LYS A 79 4.88 -6.02 12.76
CA LYS A 79 3.60 -5.45 13.19
C LYS A 79 2.73 -5.03 12.00
N ALA A 80 3.35 -4.70 10.88
CA ALA A 80 2.64 -4.19 9.71
C ALA A 80 3.26 -4.67 8.41
N ILE A 81 2.42 -4.75 7.37
CA ILE A 81 2.83 -4.94 5.98
C ILE A 81 2.30 -3.77 5.15
N THR A 82 3.16 -3.21 4.31
CA THR A 82 2.77 -2.27 3.27
C THR A 82 2.76 -2.98 1.93
N PHE A 83 1.60 -3.09 1.31
CA PHE A 83 1.50 -3.56 -0.05
C PHE A 83 1.80 -2.40 -1.00
N THR A 84 2.86 -2.55 -1.77
CA THR A 84 3.39 -1.57 -2.72
C THR A 84 4.10 -2.32 -3.85
N GLY A 85 5.04 -1.71 -4.54
CA GLY A 85 6.04 -2.42 -5.28
C GLY A 85 6.33 -1.97 -6.69
N GLY A 86 6.98 -2.85 -7.41
CA GLY A 86 7.29 -2.67 -8.82
C GLY A 86 6.04 -2.54 -9.68
N GLY A 87 4.98 -3.30 -9.38
CA GLY A 87 3.68 -3.22 -10.06
C GLY A 87 2.58 -2.58 -9.21
N GLU A 88 1.35 -2.67 -9.70
CA GLU A 88 0.16 -2.26 -8.94
C GLU A 88 -0.33 -3.44 -8.07
N PRO A 89 -0.29 -3.35 -6.74
CA PRO A 89 -0.64 -4.46 -5.85
C PRO A 89 -2.03 -5.04 -6.10
N MET A 90 -3.00 -4.18 -6.41
CA MET A 90 -4.40 -4.58 -6.61
C MET A 90 -4.64 -5.36 -7.91
N ILE A 91 -3.67 -5.40 -8.82
CA ILE A 91 -3.73 -6.23 -10.04
C ILE A 91 -3.41 -7.69 -9.73
N HIS A 92 -2.71 -7.97 -8.63
CA HIS A 92 -2.47 -9.36 -8.24
C HIS A 92 -3.81 -10.10 -8.06
N LYS A 93 -4.00 -11.19 -8.81
CA LYS A 93 -5.28 -11.92 -8.90
C LYS A 93 -5.92 -12.32 -7.57
N HIS A 94 -5.12 -12.46 -6.53
CA HIS A 94 -5.57 -12.85 -5.19
C HIS A 94 -5.33 -11.77 -4.14
N PHE A 95 -5.17 -10.51 -4.55
CA PHE A 95 -4.86 -9.39 -3.65
C PHE A 95 -5.77 -9.35 -2.42
N TYR A 96 -7.09 -9.37 -2.61
CA TYR A 96 -8.05 -9.27 -1.49
C TYR A 96 -8.00 -10.47 -0.54
N LYS A 97 -7.70 -11.68 -1.06
CA LYS A 97 -7.47 -12.87 -0.22
C LYS A 97 -6.21 -12.72 0.63
N ILE A 98 -5.17 -12.13 0.07
CA ILE A 98 -3.89 -11.86 0.75
C ILE A 98 -4.09 -10.78 1.80
N LEU A 99 -4.75 -9.67 1.44
CA LEU A 99 -5.06 -8.56 2.33
C LEU A 99 -5.83 -9.03 3.58
N SER A 100 -6.94 -9.75 3.37
CA SER A 100 -7.73 -10.31 4.47
C SER A 100 -6.93 -11.33 5.30
N PHE A 101 -6.09 -12.15 4.66
CA PHE A 101 -5.23 -13.09 5.37
C PHE A 101 -4.19 -12.38 6.25
N THR A 102 -3.61 -11.28 5.77
CA THR A 102 -2.67 -10.44 6.53
C THR A 102 -3.34 -9.89 7.79
N LYS A 103 -4.52 -9.30 7.64
CA LYS A 103 -5.30 -8.76 8.79
C LYS A 103 -5.67 -9.83 9.79
N LYS A 104 -6.11 -11.02 9.33
CA LYS A 104 -6.42 -12.18 10.19
C LYS A 104 -5.20 -12.71 10.96
N ASN A 105 -3.98 -12.45 10.50
CA ASN A 105 -2.75 -12.77 11.23
C ASN A 105 -2.30 -11.62 12.16
N ASN A 106 -3.19 -10.67 12.47
CA ASN A 106 -2.91 -9.53 13.35
C ASN A 106 -1.70 -8.71 12.89
N LEU A 107 -1.62 -8.45 11.59
CA LEU A 107 -0.69 -7.50 10.98
C LEU A 107 -1.49 -6.32 10.42
N ASP A 108 -1.04 -5.12 10.71
CA ASP A 108 -1.61 -3.91 10.13
C ASP A 108 -1.28 -3.85 8.64
N CYS A 109 -2.24 -3.38 7.83
CA CYS A 109 -2.08 -3.31 6.40
C CYS A 109 -2.05 -1.86 5.91
N GLY A 110 -0.96 -1.49 5.23
CA GLY A 110 -0.88 -0.30 4.41
C GLY A 110 -1.00 -0.64 2.93
N LEU A 111 -1.58 0.23 2.15
CA LEU A 111 -1.68 0.09 0.70
C LEU A 111 -1.20 1.36 0.00
N ILE A 112 -0.29 1.19 -0.96
CA ILE A 112 0.08 2.22 -1.93
C ILE A 112 -0.43 1.75 -3.29
N THR A 113 -1.25 2.57 -3.94
CA THR A 113 -1.92 2.19 -5.18
C THR A 113 -2.06 3.38 -6.13
N ASN A 114 -2.11 3.12 -7.41
CA ASN A 114 -2.51 4.12 -8.40
C ASN A 114 -4.03 4.39 -8.39
N GLY A 115 -4.79 3.59 -7.65
CA GLY A 115 -6.22 3.76 -7.41
C GLY A 115 -7.16 3.38 -8.56
N SER A 116 -6.64 3.08 -9.74
CA SER A 116 -7.48 2.74 -10.89
C SER A 116 -8.23 1.40 -10.76
N PRO A 117 -7.72 0.35 -10.04
CA PRO A 117 -8.45 -0.90 -9.87
C PRO A 117 -9.55 -0.85 -8.78
N ILE A 118 -9.72 0.27 -8.10
CA ILE A 118 -10.77 0.43 -7.08
C ILE A 118 -12.13 0.49 -7.74
N THR A 119 -13.09 -0.22 -7.15
CA THR A 119 -14.48 -0.28 -7.59
C THR A 119 -15.41 -0.22 -6.38
N GLU A 120 -16.68 0.06 -6.59
CA GLU A 120 -17.68 0.03 -5.51
C GLU A 120 -17.70 -1.33 -4.79
N LYS A 121 -17.56 -2.42 -5.55
CA LYS A 121 -17.56 -3.80 -5.03
C LYS A 121 -16.40 -4.08 -4.07
N ASN A 122 -15.24 -3.48 -4.28
CA ASN A 122 -14.04 -3.80 -3.51
C ASN A 122 -13.70 -2.77 -2.41
N CYS A 123 -14.32 -1.58 -2.41
CA CYS A 123 -14.17 -0.58 -1.35
C CYS A 123 -14.39 -1.15 0.06
N PRO A 124 -15.44 -1.95 0.34
CA PRO A 124 -15.66 -2.50 1.68
C PRO A 124 -14.46 -3.28 2.20
N SER A 125 -13.88 -4.15 1.38
CA SER A 125 -12.72 -4.96 1.76
C SER A 125 -11.47 -4.11 2.04
N LEU A 126 -11.25 -3.03 1.28
CA LEU A 126 -10.14 -2.11 1.52
C LEU A 126 -10.30 -1.38 2.85
N ILE A 127 -11.48 -0.86 3.12
CA ILE A 127 -11.78 -0.10 4.35
C ILE A 127 -11.76 -0.99 5.60
N GLU A 128 -12.12 -2.26 5.48
CA GLU A 128 -12.11 -3.21 6.60
C GLU A 128 -10.71 -3.73 6.95
N ASN A 129 -9.84 -3.83 5.97
CA ASN A 129 -8.56 -4.50 6.15
C ASN A 129 -7.35 -3.57 6.17
N CYS A 130 -7.45 -2.32 5.67
CA CYS A 130 -6.34 -1.39 5.65
C CYS A 130 -6.40 -0.38 6.80
N GLU A 131 -5.27 -0.17 7.46
CA GLU A 131 -5.09 0.95 8.41
C GLU A 131 -4.95 2.27 7.66
N TRP A 132 -4.30 2.23 6.49
CA TRP A 132 -4.17 3.39 5.63
C TRP A 132 -4.05 2.98 4.16
N ILE A 133 -4.49 3.89 3.29
CA ILE A 133 -4.42 3.76 1.83
C ILE A 133 -3.86 5.06 1.29
N ARG A 134 -2.80 4.98 0.48
CA ARG A 134 -2.16 6.12 -0.16
C ARG A 134 -2.27 5.99 -1.67
N PHE A 135 -2.88 6.97 -2.29
CA PHE A 135 -2.97 7.07 -3.73
C PHE A 135 -1.73 7.75 -4.29
N SER A 136 -1.10 7.14 -5.29
CA SER A 136 -0.08 7.77 -6.11
C SER A 136 -0.76 8.51 -7.25
N ILE A 137 -0.89 9.83 -7.12
CA ILE A 137 -1.53 10.71 -8.10
C ILE A 137 -0.58 11.86 -8.41
N SER A 138 0.09 11.80 -9.56
CA SER A 138 1.11 12.79 -9.96
C SER A 138 0.61 13.57 -11.17
N GLY A 139 -0.21 14.57 -10.88
CA GLY A 139 -0.82 15.47 -11.84
C GLY A 139 -2.06 16.14 -11.26
N GLY A 140 -2.18 17.46 -11.43
CA GLY A 140 -3.28 18.25 -10.91
C GLY A 140 -4.49 18.32 -11.85
N ASN A 141 -4.32 17.88 -13.09
CA ASN A 141 -5.34 17.81 -14.12
C ASN A 141 -5.11 16.59 -15.03
N LYS A 142 -6.05 16.33 -15.93
CA LYS A 142 -6.03 15.19 -16.84
C LYS A 142 -4.78 15.15 -17.74
N GLU A 143 -4.38 16.28 -18.25
CA GLU A 143 -3.22 16.40 -19.15
C GLU A 143 -1.92 16.07 -18.42
N SER A 144 -1.65 16.75 -17.30
CA SER A 144 -0.45 16.50 -16.48
C SER A 144 -0.44 15.08 -15.89
N TYR A 145 -1.60 14.55 -15.50
CA TYR A 145 -1.71 13.18 -15.04
C TYR A 145 -1.36 12.17 -16.14
N LEU A 146 -1.91 12.35 -17.36
CA LEU A 146 -1.59 11.49 -18.49
C LEU A 146 -0.11 11.53 -18.85
N ALA A 147 0.49 12.72 -18.89
CA ALA A 147 1.92 12.90 -19.20
C ALA A 147 2.81 12.17 -18.17
N VAL A 148 2.46 12.21 -16.89
CA VAL A 148 3.29 11.62 -15.82
C VAL A 148 2.95 10.16 -15.54
N GLN A 149 1.66 9.79 -15.50
CA GLN A 149 1.22 8.44 -15.14
C GLN A 149 1.10 7.49 -16.34
N GLY A 150 1.22 8.02 -17.59
CA GLY A 150 1.19 7.23 -18.82
C GLY A 150 -0.16 6.57 -19.11
N LYS A 151 -1.25 7.01 -18.46
CA LYS A 151 -2.63 6.52 -18.64
C LYS A 151 -3.65 7.61 -18.38
N ASP A 152 -4.69 7.67 -19.20
CA ASP A 152 -5.83 8.57 -19.01
C ASP A 152 -6.82 8.01 -17.99
N HIS A 153 -6.41 7.97 -16.74
CA HIS A 153 -7.22 7.48 -15.62
C HIS A 153 -7.52 8.56 -14.57
N PHE A 154 -7.27 9.84 -14.87
CA PHE A 154 -7.45 10.92 -13.88
C PHE A 154 -8.84 10.95 -13.29
N ASP A 155 -9.87 11.07 -14.13
CA ASP A 155 -11.27 11.13 -13.70
C ASP A 155 -11.71 9.83 -13.00
N LEU A 156 -11.26 8.67 -13.50
CA LEU A 156 -11.49 7.37 -12.88
C LEU A 156 -10.94 7.31 -11.46
N VAL A 157 -9.69 7.74 -11.27
CA VAL A 157 -9.05 7.71 -9.96
C VAL A 157 -9.71 8.69 -9.00
N LEU A 158 -10.07 9.89 -9.44
CA LEU A 158 -10.83 10.83 -8.62
C LEU A 158 -12.19 10.27 -8.20
N LYS A 159 -12.91 9.62 -9.12
CA LYS A 159 -14.17 8.91 -8.82
C LYS A 159 -13.93 7.82 -7.77
N ASN A 160 -12.90 7.02 -7.93
CA ASN A 160 -12.56 5.92 -7.02
C ASN A 160 -12.17 6.39 -5.62
N ILE A 161 -11.45 7.51 -5.52
CA ILE A 161 -11.15 8.17 -4.24
C ILE A 161 -12.46 8.58 -3.54
N LYS A 162 -13.37 9.22 -4.27
CA LYS A 162 -14.68 9.62 -3.72
C LYS A 162 -15.50 8.42 -3.25
N LEU A 163 -15.50 7.31 -4.01
CA LEU A 163 -16.17 6.05 -3.62
C LEU A 163 -15.57 5.50 -2.32
N LEU A 164 -14.26 5.45 -2.21
CA LEU A 164 -13.58 4.94 -1.02
C LEU A 164 -13.83 5.82 0.21
N CYS A 165 -13.81 7.14 0.04
CA CYS A 165 -14.16 8.09 1.11
C CYS A 165 -15.61 7.93 1.57
N LYS A 166 -16.56 7.76 0.63
CA LYS A 166 -17.97 7.48 0.94
C LYS A 166 -18.13 6.20 1.75
N GLU A 167 -17.45 5.12 1.35
CA GLU A 167 -17.51 3.84 2.08
C GLU A 167 -16.90 3.96 3.47
N LYS A 168 -15.77 4.67 3.60
CA LYS A 168 -15.16 4.97 4.91
C LYS A 168 -16.13 5.68 5.85
N LEU A 169 -16.83 6.72 5.36
CA LEU A 169 -17.83 7.47 6.16
C LEU A 169 -19.00 6.58 6.54
N LYS A 170 -19.55 5.81 5.60
CA LYS A 170 -20.64 4.85 5.83
C LYS A 170 -20.31 3.85 6.93
N LYS A 171 -19.08 3.31 6.93
CA LYS A 171 -18.61 2.34 7.92
C LYS A 171 -18.04 2.97 9.20
N LYS A 172 -17.98 4.30 9.30
CA LYS A 172 -17.35 5.02 10.42
C LYS A 172 -15.93 4.51 10.69
N SER A 173 -15.19 4.17 9.62
CA SER A 173 -13.87 3.56 9.73
C SER A 173 -12.79 4.56 10.07
N SER A 174 -11.79 4.12 10.84
CA SER A 174 -10.58 4.88 11.17
C SER A 174 -9.52 4.87 10.06
N THR A 175 -9.71 4.08 8.98
CA THR A 175 -8.75 3.98 7.86
C THR A 175 -8.33 5.36 7.36
N LYS A 176 -7.05 5.61 7.28
CA LYS A 176 -6.52 6.88 6.77
C LYS A 176 -6.40 6.81 5.26
N ILE A 177 -6.97 7.80 4.56
CA ILE A 177 -6.87 7.93 3.11
C ILE A 177 -6.01 9.16 2.81
N GLY A 178 -4.94 8.98 2.06
CA GLY A 178 -4.01 10.04 1.70
C GLY A 178 -3.68 10.05 0.21
N LEU A 179 -3.24 11.21 -0.27
CA LEU A 179 -2.74 11.40 -1.62
C LEU A 179 -1.25 11.70 -1.55
N ARG A 180 -0.49 11.19 -2.51
CA ARG A 180 0.90 11.57 -2.73
C ARG A 180 1.05 12.01 -4.18
N MET A 181 1.56 13.21 -4.35
CA MET A 181 2.00 13.78 -5.61
C MET A 181 3.54 13.82 -5.59
N LEU A 182 4.16 13.52 -6.70
CA LEU A 182 5.59 13.68 -6.95
C LEU A 182 5.83 14.96 -7.69
#